data_1965d1ae707cf2dfef2dbadd70dd0ff0
#
_entry.id   1965d1ae707cf2dfef2dbadd70dd0ff0
#
_cell.length_a   1.000
_cell.length_b   1.000
_cell.length_c   1.000
_cell.angle_alpha   90.00
_cell.angle_beta   90.00
_cell.angle_gamma   90.00
#
_symmetry.space_group_name_H-M   'P 1'
#
loop_
_entity.id
_entity.type
_entity.pdbx_description
1 polymer ?
#
loop_
_entity_poly.entity_id
_entity_poly.type
_entity_poly.pdbx_seq_one_letter_code
_entity_poly.pdbx_strand_id
1 'polypeptide(L)'
;MFNQKNKVMRADYEQWRAGQDETAARIASDPDRLLFHVEPELGWLNDPNGLVQIGDTYHIYHQYDPFDAAHGGPVLWNHLTTKDFVTYENHGPVLFPDSDLDSSGAYSGSAFVRDGKIHYFYTGNVKHFDRDDYDYVLTGREQNQIHMVAENPDELGEKRIAVGPVDYPDDIGTHVRDPKILEHDGIYYMVLGARTKDDRGCVLVYTSRNLEDWSYATRIELGEKFGFMWECPDLFELDGELILVCCPQGVPADGWRYRNPHQCVWFPIEADWEAPSFKIVGKGMPPMVDAGFDFYAPQSFEDAAGRRLMIGWSGCPDATTESPTAARGWQCALTMPRELSMRGGKLCQWPAHEIERMRGDCVRAVGGETVEEPGRLFDVVVSCEGAKMIELEIRKGVFVRYTDGMLTLD
;
A
#
# COMPACT_ATOMS: atom_id res chain seq x y z
N MET A 1 16.03 18.21 -15.04
CA MET A 1 14.67 17.66 -14.95
C MET A 1 14.80 16.26 -14.38
N PHE A 2 14.13 15.98 -13.27
CA PHE A 2 14.16 14.66 -12.63
C PHE A 2 13.37 13.66 -13.48
N ASN A 3 13.93 12.49 -13.70
CA ASN A 3 13.31 11.40 -14.44
C ASN A 3 13.87 10.04 -14.00
N GLN A 4 13.22 8.96 -14.36
CA GLN A 4 13.60 7.60 -13.96
C GLN A 4 14.92 7.07 -14.59
N LYS A 5 15.65 7.89 -15.35
CA LYS A 5 16.95 7.51 -15.92
C LYS A 5 18.14 7.94 -15.08
N ASN A 6 17.91 8.78 -14.08
CA ASN A 6 18.96 9.38 -13.28
C ASN A 6 18.67 9.18 -11.79
N LYS A 7 19.74 8.95 -11.05
CA LYS A 7 19.70 8.99 -9.57
C LYS A 7 19.17 10.35 -9.09
N VAL A 8 18.53 10.36 -7.95
CA VAL A 8 18.12 11.58 -7.25
C VAL A 8 18.88 11.66 -5.94
N MET A 9 19.79 12.63 -5.85
CA MET A 9 20.50 12.89 -4.62
C MET A 9 19.65 13.78 -3.70
N ARG A 10 19.76 13.60 -2.39
CA ARG A 10 19.08 14.45 -1.41
C ARG A 10 19.34 15.95 -1.66
N ALA A 11 20.59 16.32 -1.94
CA ALA A 11 20.96 17.71 -2.21
C ALA A 11 20.26 18.29 -3.45
N ASP A 12 20.08 17.49 -4.50
CA ASP A 12 19.36 17.91 -5.72
C ASP A 12 17.87 18.16 -5.43
N TYR A 13 17.27 17.29 -4.63
CA TYR A 13 15.89 17.48 -4.15
C TYR A 13 15.75 18.76 -3.30
N GLU A 14 16.63 18.96 -2.31
CA GLU A 14 16.59 20.11 -1.43
C GLU A 14 16.73 21.43 -2.21
N GLN A 15 17.64 21.46 -3.18
CA GLN A 15 17.81 22.62 -4.07
C GLN A 15 16.53 22.89 -4.90
N TRP A 16 15.92 21.85 -5.44
CA TRP A 16 14.67 21.96 -6.20
C TRP A 16 13.52 22.40 -5.29
N ARG A 17 13.38 21.77 -4.10
CA ARG A 17 12.28 22.06 -3.15
C ARG A 17 12.30 23.51 -2.66
N ALA A 18 13.47 24.09 -2.45
CA ALA A 18 13.62 25.50 -2.06
C ALA A 18 12.99 26.49 -3.04
N GLY A 19 12.76 26.09 -4.28
CA GLY A 19 12.06 26.90 -5.29
C GLY A 19 10.55 26.62 -5.39
N GLN A 20 9.97 25.77 -4.52
CA GLN A 20 8.57 25.32 -4.66
C GLN A 20 7.60 25.95 -3.64
N ASP A 21 8.02 26.88 -2.79
CA ASP A 21 7.20 27.40 -1.70
C ASP A 21 5.88 28.03 -2.16
N GLU A 22 5.89 28.79 -3.26
CA GLU A 22 4.67 29.37 -3.83
C GLU A 22 3.72 28.29 -4.37
N THR A 23 4.27 27.25 -4.99
CA THR A 23 3.50 26.10 -5.50
C THR A 23 2.89 25.32 -4.34
N ALA A 24 3.68 25.03 -3.30
CA ALA A 24 3.22 24.32 -2.11
C ALA A 24 2.11 25.11 -1.38
N ALA A 25 2.26 26.43 -1.22
CA ALA A 25 1.24 27.27 -0.61
C ALA A 25 -0.07 27.29 -1.41
N ARG A 26 0.03 27.34 -2.74
CA ARG A 26 -1.13 27.28 -3.63
C ARG A 26 -1.84 25.92 -3.50
N ILE A 27 -1.10 24.82 -3.48
CA ILE A 27 -1.66 23.47 -3.33
C ILE A 27 -2.28 23.30 -1.94
N ALA A 28 -1.65 23.78 -0.88
CA ALA A 28 -2.18 23.70 0.48
C ALA A 28 -3.53 24.44 0.63
N SER A 29 -3.78 25.46 -0.18
CA SER A 29 -5.04 26.21 -0.21
C SER A 29 -6.06 25.69 -1.22
N ASP A 30 -5.78 24.57 -1.90
CA ASP A 30 -6.69 23.98 -2.90
C ASP A 30 -8.00 23.55 -2.23
N PRO A 31 -9.18 23.94 -2.75
CA PRO A 31 -10.48 23.60 -2.15
C PRO A 31 -10.82 22.12 -2.16
N ASP A 32 -10.13 21.31 -2.97
CA ASP A 32 -10.35 19.88 -3.06
C ASP A 32 -9.44 19.08 -2.09
N ARG A 33 -8.58 19.76 -1.30
CA ARG A 33 -7.80 19.09 -0.25
C ARG A 33 -8.72 18.38 0.75
N LEU A 34 -8.37 17.16 1.08
CA LEU A 34 -9.02 16.37 2.11
C LEU A 34 -8.53 16.82 3.49
N LEU A 35 -9.39 16.82 4.50
CA LEU A 35 -9.07 17.42 5.79
C LEU A 35 -8.48 16.43 6.81
N PHE A 36 -8.58 15.14 6.56
CA PHE A 36 -8.13 14.09 7.48
C PHE A 36 -7.46 12.89 6.79
N HIS A 37 -7.12 13.03 5.51
CA HIS A 37 -6.30 12.06 4.79
C HIS A 37 -4.88 12.58 4.62
N VAL A 38 -3.92 11.67 4.58
CA VAL A 38 -2.56 11.99 4.16
C VAL A 38 -2.58 12.19 2.64
N GLU A 39 -2.11 13.37 2.21
CA GLU A 39 -2.00 13.77 0.80
C GLU A 39 -0.61 14.32 0.54
N PRO A 40 -0.09 14.29 -0.71
CA PRO A 40 1.22 14.82 -1.00
C PRO A 40 1.24 16.34 -0.86
N GLU A 41 2.35 16.89 -0.39
CA GLU A 41 2.58 18.34 -0.41
C GLU A 41 2.65 18.88 -1.85
N LEU A 42 3.30 18.12 -2.72
CA LEU A 42 3.50 18.38 -4.15
C LEU A 42 3.43 17.05 -4.89
N GLY A 43 3.00 17.05 -6.13
CA GLY A 43 3.14 15.91 -7.01
C GLY A 43 2.21 14.73 -6.69
N TRP A 44 2.78 13.54 -6.62
CA TRP A 44 2.07 12.26 -6.53
C TRP A 44 2.41 11.51 -5.24
N LEU A 45 1.41 10.85 -4.67
CA LEU A 45 1.54 9.90 -3.57
C LEU A 45 0.91 8.57 -3.99
N ASN A 46 1.55 7.44 -3.64
CA ASN A 46 0.93 6.13 -3.78
C ASN A 46 1.22 5.24 -2.56
N ASP A 47 1.71 4.04 -2.71
CA ASP A 47 1.77 2.97 -1.72
C ASP A 47 2.25 3.41 -0.33
N PRO A 48 1.53 3.08 0.74
CA PRO A 48 2.06 3.18 2.09
C PRO A 48 3.21 2.17 2.24
N ASN A 49 4.27 2.58 2.94
CA ASN A 49 5.49 1.82 3.12
C ASN A 49 5.98 1.89 4.56
N GLY A 50 6.79 0.94 4.97
CA GLY A 50 7.54 1.03 6.21
C GLY A 50 6.72 1.29 7.46
N LEU A 51 5.46 0.87 7.49
CA LEU A 51 4.54 1.13 8.59
C LEU A 51 5.04 0.46 9.87
N VAL A 52 5.23 1.24 10.93
CA VAL A 52 5.74 0.74 12.21
C VAL A 52 5.40 1.68 13.36
N GLN A 53 5.22 1.13 14.56
CA GLN A 53 5.14 1.91 15.78
C GLN A 53 6.45 1.80 16.58
N ILE A 54 6.98 2.94 17.02
CA ILE A 54 8.16 3.03 17.88
C ILE A 54 7.79 3.88 19.10
N GLY A 55 7.79 3.24 20.25
CA GLY A 55 7.27 3.89 21.46
C GLY A 55 5.78 4.24 21.33
N ASP A 56 5.44 5.51 21.45
CA ASP A 56 4.07 6.03 21.29
C ASP A 56 3.80 6.67 19.93
N THR A 57 4.74 6.54 19.00
CA THR A 57 4.70 7.21 17.70
C THR A 57 4.56 6.19 16.58
N TYR A 58 3.59 6.40 15.70
CA TYR A 58 3.43 5.66 14.47
C TYR A 58 4.23 6.36 13.36
N HIS A 59 5.08 5.61 12.69
CA HIS A 59 5.85 6.03 11.53
C HIS A 59 5.18 5.49 10.28
N ILE A 60 4.89 6.39 9.35
CA ILE A 60 4.22 6.08 8.09
C ILE A 60 5.11 6.62 6.99
N TYR A 61 5.58 5.74 6.13
CA TYR A 61 6.24 6.13 4.90
C TYR A 61 5.29 5.87 3.74
N HIS A 62 5.54 6.53 2.62
CA HIS A 62 4.81 6.26 1.39
C HIS A 62 5.67 6.57 0.18
N GLN A 63 5.37 5.94 -0.92
CA GLN A 63 5.94 6.33 -2.21
C GLN A 63 5.55 7.77 -2.54
N TYR A 64 6.50 8.53 -3.07
CA TYR A 64 6.36 9.94 -3.31
C TYR A 64 7.12 10.38 -4.57
N ASP A 65 6.40 10.93 -5.55
CA ASP A 65 6.96 11.63 -6.69
C ASP A 65 6.64 13.13 -6.58
N PRO A 66 7.48 13.93 -5.95
CA PRO A 66 7.23 15.37 -5.77
C PRO A 66 7.32 16.17 -7.07
N PHE A 67 7.93 15.60 -8.10
CA PHE A 67 8.30 16.29 -9.32
C PHE A 67 7.20 16.29 -10.37
N ASP A 68 6.31 15.30 -10.32
CA ASP A 68 5.26 15.13 -11.33
C ASP A 68 3.98 14.55 -10.70
N ALA A 69 2.89 15.31 -10.76
CA ALA A 69 1.59 14.85 -10.30
C ALA A 69 0.97 13.76 -11.19
N ALA A 70 1.49 13.53 -12.39
CA ALA A 70 1.10 12.44 -13.28
C ALA A 70 1.96 11.18 -13.12
N HIS A 71 2.84 11.14 -12.09
CA HIS A 71 3.71 10.00 -11.77
C HIS A 71 4.67 9.61 -12.90
N GLY A 72 5.32 10.60 -13.50
CA GLY A 72 6.34 10.39 -14.55
C GLY A 72 7.78 10.43 -14.04
N GLY A 73 7.99 10.85 -12.79
CA GLY A 73 9.30 11.01 -12.15
C GLY A 73 9.79 9.77 -11.40
N PRO A 74 10.97 9.85 -10.81
CA PRO A 74 11.49 8.83 -9.90
C PRO A 74 10.78 8.92 -8.55
N VAL A 75 10.44 7.76 -7.98
CA VAL A 75 9.79 7.68 -6.67
C VAL A 75 10.80 7.64 -5.53
N LEU A 76 10.47 8.37 -4.48
CA LEU A 76 11.16 8.45 -3.20
C LEU A 76 10.25 7.86 -2.11
N TRP A 77 10.75 7.75 -0.87
CA TRP A 77 9.87 7.57 0.29
C TRP A 77 9.82 8.86 1.09
N ASN A 78 8.61 9.36 1.30
CA ASN A 78 8.31 10.42 2.25
C ASN A 78 8.03 9.82 3.63
N HIS A 79 8.31 10.55 4.70
CA HIS A 79 8.10 10.14 6.07
C HIS A 79 7.14 11.05 6.81
N LEU A 80 6.17 10.43 7.48
CA LEU A 80 5.25 11.11 8.38
C LEU A 80 5.22 10.41 9.74
N THR A 81 4.90 11.16 10.77
CA THR A 81 4.62 10.62 12.10
C THR A 81 3.25 11.04 12.60
N THR A 82 2.67 10.20 13.43
CA THR A 82 1.43 10.50 14.15
C THR A 82 1.38 9.72 15.47
N LYS A 83 0.62 10.25 16.44
CA LYS A 83 0.32 9.54 17.69
C LYS A 83 -1.15 9.14 17.80
N ASP A 84 -1.97 9.64 16.88
CA ASP A 84 -3.43 9.54 17.01
C ASP A 84 -4.18 9.39 15.68
N PHE A 85 -3.46 9.23 14.56
CA PHE A 85 -4.03 9.13 13.21
C PHE A 85 -4.96 10.27 12.80
N VAL A 86 -4.92 11.37 13.54
CA VAL A 86 -5.68 12.61 13.29
C VAL A 86 -4.74 13.74 12.93
N THR A 87 -3.65 13.84 13.66
CA THR A 87 -2.63 14.86 13.43
C THR A 87 -1.36 14.19 12.92
N TYR A 88 -0.86 14.66 11.80
CA TYR A 88 0.34 14.14 11.16
C TYR A 88 1.43 15.22 11.09
N GLU A 89 2.66 14.83 11.39
CA GLU A 89 3.85 15.63 11.15
C GLU A 89 4.58 15.08 9.91
N ASN A 90 4.84 15.94 8.93
CA ASN A 90 5.54 15.58 7.70
C ASN A 90 7.02 15.95 7.82
N HIS A 91 7.90 14.96 7.77
CA HIS A 91 9.36 15.11 7.85
C HIS A 91 10.02 15.25 6.47
N GLY A 92 9.24 15.10 5.41
CA GLY A 92 9.74 15.12 4.03
C GLY A 92 10.35 13.78 3.58
N PRO A 93 10.96 13.74 2.40
CA PRO A 93 11.57 12.53 1.87
C PRO A 93 12.82 12.12 2.65
N VAL A 94 12.91 10.83 2.98
CA VAL A 94 14.03 10.25 3.73
C VAL A 94 14.80 9.19 2.93
N LEU A 95 14.15 8.49 1.98
CA LEU A 95 14.78 7.52 1.10
C LEU A 95 14.77 8.04 -0.34
N PHE A 96 15.97 8.12 -0.91
CA PHE A 96 16.23 8.60 -2.26
C PHE A 96 16.78 7.48 -3.14
N PRO A 97 16.44 7.42 -4.43
CA PRO A 97 17.08 6.50 -5.39
C PRO A 97 18.44 7.06 -5.82
N ASP A 98 19.41 7.06 -4.89
CA ASP A 98 20.71 7.73 -5.01
C ASP A 98 21.88 6.78 -5.28
N SER A 99 21.59 5.48 -5.42
CA SER A 99 22.58 4.43 -5.66
C SER A 99 22.38 3.71 -7.00
N ASP A 100 23.35 2.87 -7.41
CA ASP A 100 23.19 2.00 -8.57
C ASP A 100 22.19 0.88 -8.35
N LEU A 101 21.83 0.61 -7.09
CA LEU A 101 20.88 -0.44 -6.72
C LEU A 101 19.40 -0.03 -6.93
N ASP A 102 19.12 1.28 -7.06
CA ASP A 102 17.79 1.84 -7.10
C ASP A 102 17.64 3.07 -8.00
N SER A 103 18.52 3.26 -8.95
CA SER A 103 18.67 4.49 -9.75
C SER A 103 17.42 4.93 -10.51
N SER A 104 16.41 4.06 -10.66
CA SER A 104 15.13 4.37 -11.33
C SER A 104 13.95 4.46 -10.36
N GLY A 105 14.19 4.41 -9.05
CA GLY A 105 13.16 4.61 -8.02
C GLY A 105 13.34 3.71 -6.80
N ALA A 106 12.98 4.25 -5.63
CA ALA A 106 12.81 3.50 -4.39
C ALA A 106 11.36 3.00 -4.33
N TYR A 107 11.15 1.74 -4.76
CA TYR A 107 9.82 1.14 -4.83
C TYR A 107 9.35 0.67 -3.45
N SER A 108 8.18 0.05 -3.39
CA SER A 108 7.53 -0.30 -2.14
C SER A 108 8.32 -1.30 -1.29
N GLY A 109 8.03 -1.26 0.01
CA GLY A 109 8.68 -2.08 1.00
C GLY A 109 8.11 -1.87 2.39
N SER A 110 8.72 -2.49 3.40
CA SER A 110 8.23 -2.53 4.76
C SER A 110 9.30 -2.23 5.79
N ALA A 111 8.89 -1.99 7.04
CA ALA A 111 9.76 -1.93 8.21
C ALA A 111 9.49 -3.11 9.14
N PHE A 112 10.54 -3.55 9.83
CA PHE A 112 10.50 -4.58 10.87
C PHE A 112 11.39 -4.17 12.03
N VAL A 113 10.87 -4.19 13.25
CA VAL A 113 11.66 -3.81 14.44
C VAL A 113 12.21 -5.05 15.12
N ARG A 114 13.54 -5.07 15.33
CA ARG A 114 14.20 -6.10 16.09
C ARG A 114 15.36 -5.55 16.90
N ASP A 115 15.49 -6.00 18.14
CA ASP A 115 16.57 -5.64 19.04
C ASP A 115 16.79 -4.11 19.18
N GLY A 116 15.68 -3.34 19.15
CA GLY A 116 15.67 -1.88 19.22
C GLY A 116 16.11 -1.17 17.94
N LYS A 117 16.35 -1.91 16.85
CA LYS A 117 16.68 -1.38 15.53
C LYS A 117 15.54 -1.54 14.55
N ILE A 118 15.50 -0.65 13.57
CA ILE A 118 14.51 -0.69 12.48
C ILE A 118 15.20 -1.27 11.25
N HIS A 119 14.68 -2.38 10.76
CA HIS A 119 15.08 -3.01 9.52
C HIS A 119 14.12 -2.60 8.42
N TYR A 120 14.59 -1.80 7.46
CA TYR A 120 13.83 -1.44 6.28
C TYR A 120 14.17 -2.38 5.14
N PHE A 121 13.15 -2.91 4.50
CA PHE A 121 13.27 -3.70 3.28
C PHE A 121 12.45 -3.02 2.19
N TYR A 122 13.06 -2.74 1.06
CA TYR A 122 12.37 -2.11 -0.07
C TYR A 122 12.92 -2.60 -1.40
N THR A 123 12.20 -2.34 -2.47
CA THR A 123 12.67 -2.69 -3.80
C THR A 123 13.36 -1.52 -4.46
N GLY A 124 14.65 -1.64 -4.66
CA GLY A 124 15.41 -0.76 -5.55
C GLY A 124 15.18 -1.13 -7.01
N ASN A 125 14.67 -0.21 -7.78
CA ASN A 125 14.35 -0.43 -9.19
C ASN A 125 15.39 0.21 -10.10
N VAL A 126 15.92 -0.57 -11.03
CA VAL A 126 16.85 -0.13 -12.09
C VAL A 126 16.25 -0.47 -13.44
N LYS A 127 16.07 0.51 -14.32
CA LYS A 127 15.52 0.34 -15.68
C LYS A 127 16.61 0.47 -16.71
N HIS A 128 16.68 -0.49 -17.62
CA HIS A 128 17.66 -0.58 -18.69
C HIS A 128 17.08 -0.06 -20.01
N PHE A 129 16.83 1.25 -20.11
CA PHE A 129 16.17 1.87 -21.28
C PHE A 129 16.94 1.78 -22.59
N ASP A 130 18.23 1.51 -22.54
CA ASP A 130 19.20 1.54 -23.63
C ASP A 130 19.67 0.15 -24.09
N ARG A 131 19.03 -0.92 -23.60
CA ARG A 131 19.33 -2.29 -24.03
C ARG A 131 18.74 -2.56 -25.42
N ASP A 132 19.55 -3.14 -26.29
CA ASP A 132 19.12 -3.59 -27.62
C ASP A 132 18.10 -4.76 -27.56
N ASP A 133 18.17 -5.57 -26.50
CA ASP A 133 17.30 -6.70 -26.23
C ASP A 133 16.22 -6.37 -25.18
N TYR A 134 15.81 -5.10 -25.11
CA TYR A 134 14.82 -4.65 -24.12
C TYR A 134 13.52 -5.44 -24.24
N ASP A 135 13.14 -6.08 -23.15
CA ASP A 135 11.83 -6.67 -22.93
C ASP A 135 11.33 -6.28 -21.54
N TYR A 136 10.12 -5.77 -21.46
CA TYR A 136 9.57 -5.25 -20.21
C TYR A 136 9.54 -6.28 -19.08
N VAL A 137 9.32 -7.55 -19.40
CA VAL A 137 9.19 -8.65 -18.43
C VAL A 137 10.51 -9.37 -18.18
N LEU A 138 11.37 -9.50 -19.22
CA LEU A 138 12.50 -10.43 -19.18
C LEU A 138 13.86 -9.76 -19.01
N THR A 139 14.06 -8.53 -19.54
CA THR A 139 15.39 -7.92 -19.60
C THR A 139 15.42 -6.43 -19.28
N GLY A 140 14.26 -5.77 -19.23
CA GLY A 140 14.16 -4.30 -19.18
C GLY A 140 14.44 -3.67 -17.83
N ARG A 141 14.66 -4.47 -16.78
CA ARG A 141 14.89 -3.97 -15.43
C ARG A 141 15.62 -4.96 -14.53
N GLU A 142 16.13 -4.42 -13.43
CA GLU A 142 16.51 -5.17 -12.23
C GLU A 142 15.69 -4.66 -11.05
N GLN A 143 15.25 -5.56 -10.21
CA GLN A 143 14.60 -5.24 -8.96
C GLN A 143 15.37 -5.90 -7.83
N ASN A 144 16.04 -5.08 -7.02
CA ASN A 144 16.90 -5.47 -5.93
C ASN A 144 16.12 -5.31 -4.62
N GLN A 145 16.00 -6.37 -3.83
CA GLN A 145 15.43 -6.26 -2.49
C GLN A 145 16.53 -5.75 -1.56
N ILE A 146 16.41 -4.50 -1.16
CA ILE A 146 17.42 -3.78 -0.40
C ILE A 146 17.05 -3.81 1.07
N HIS A 147 18.04 -4.08 1.91
CA HIS A 147 17.97 -4.03 3.36
C HIS A 147 18.79 -2.86 3.88
N MET A 148 18.21 -2.11 4.81
CA MET A 148 18.88 -1.06 5.59
C MET A 148 18.55 -1.25 7.06
N VAL A 149 19.49 -0.92 7.94
CA VAL A 149 19.32 -0.98 9.40
C VAL A 149 19.54 0.38 9.99
N ALA A 150 18.58 0.87 10.75
CA ALA A 150 18.61 2.18 11.39
C ALA A 150 18.37 2.06 12.91
N GLU A 151 19.03 2.93 13.67
CA GLU A 151 18.73 3.16 15.08
C GLU A 151 17.73 4.30 15.28
N ASN A 152 17.55 5.11 14.25
CA ASN A 152 16.69 6.28 14.20
C ASN A 152 15.88 6.27 12.91
N PRO A 153 14.56 6.47 12.95
CA PRO A 153 13.70 6.44 11.77
C PRO A 153 14.01 7.52 10.72
N ASP A 154 14.73 8.57 11.09
CA ASP A 154 15.12 9.65 10.17
C ASP A 154 16.49 9.40 9.48
N GLU A 155 17.25 8.43 9.96
CA GLU A 155 18.59 8.07 9.46
C GLU A 155 18.58 6.63 8.96
N LEU A 156 18.09 6.43 7.75
CA LEU A 156 18.08 5.12 7.11
C LEU A 156 19.52 4.68 6.83
N GLY A 157 19.90 3.48 7.27
CA GLY A 157 21.27 2.98 7.19
C GLY A 157 21.79 2.75 5.77
N GLU A 158 22.93 2.05 5.66
CA GLU A 158 23.55 1.70 4.38
C GLU A 158 22.68 0.72 3.58
N LYS A 159 22.56 0.97 2.28
CA LYS A 159 21.82 0.11 1.33
C LYS A 159 22.63 -1.16 1.04
N ARG A 160 22.03 -2.33 1.26
CA ARG A 160 22.61 -3.63 0.93
C ARG A 160 21.57 -4.50 0.25
N ILE A 161 21.97 -5.27 -0.75
CA ILE A 161 21.10 -6.26 -1.37
C ILE A 161 20.90 -7.41 -0.38
N ALA A 162 19.65 -7.69 -0.02
CA ALA A 162 19.24 -8.87 0.72
C ALA A 162 18.92 -10.03 -0.21
N VAL A 163 18.15 -9.76 -1.28
CA VAL A 163 17.79 -10.71 -2.34
C VAL A 163 17.84 -9.97 -3.68
N GLY A 164 18.51 -10.51 -4.65
CA GLY A 164 18.70 -9.89 -5.96
C GLY A 164 18.33 -10.81 -7.13
N PRO A 165 18.47 -10.34 -8.37
CA PRO A 165 18.10 -11.09 -9.56
C PRO A 165 18.74 -12.48 -9.69
N VAL A 166 19.91 -12.68 -9.10
CA VAL A 166 20.63 -13.98 -9.11
C VAL A 166 20.02 -15.00 -8.16
N ASP A 167 19.20 -14.56 -7.21
CA ASP A 167 18.58 -15.39 -6.18
C ASP A 167 17.14 -15.79 -6.55
N TYR A 168 16.61 -15.27 -7.67
CA TYR A 168 15.25 -15.59 -8.10
C TYR A 168 15.20 -16.94 -8.83
N PRO A 169 14.09 -17.70 -8.66
CA PRO A 169 13.89 -18.92 -9.44
C PRO A 169 13.93 -18.68 -10.95
N ASP A 170 14.42 -19.67 -11.71
CA ASP A 170 14.67 -19.56 -13.16
C ASP A 170 13.44 -19.21 -13.99
N ASP A 171 12.24 -19.54 -13.53
CA ASP A 171 10.97 -19.28 -14.23
C ASP A 171 10.37 -17.90 -13.90
N ILE A 172 11.00 -17.13 -13.02
CA ILE A 172 10.57 -15.77 -12.64
C ILE A 172 11.15 -14.74 -13.62
N GLY A 173 10.33 -13.76 -14.00
CA GLY A 173 10.74 -12.61 -14.79
C GLY A 173 11.49 -11.56 -13.97
N THR A 174 11.68 -10.37 -14.52
CA THR A 174 12.37 -9.27 -13.82
C THR A 174 11.47 -8.49 -12.86
N HIS A 175 10.22 -8.86 -12.74
CA HIS A 175 9.24 -8.24 -11.84
C HIS A 175 9.16 -9.03 -10.52
N VAL A 176 9.98 -8.64 -9.54
CA VAL A 176 9.98 -9.17 -8.16
C VAL A 176 10.11 -8.00 -7.21
N ARG A 177 9.12 -7.74 -6.33
CA ARG A 177 9.10 -6.52 -5.51
C ARG A 177 8.27 -6.60 -4.25
N ASP A 178 8.29 -5.52 -3.48
CA ASP A 178 7.44 -5.22 -2.33
C ASP A 178 7.70 -6.16 -1.15
N PRO A 179 8.95 -6.17 -0.60
CA PRO A 179 9.31 -7.07 0.48
C PRO A 179 8.53 -6.77 1.77
N LYS A 180 7.97 -7.83 2.35
CA LYS A 180 7.33 -7.80 3.67
C LYS A 180 7.89 -8.91 4.54
N ILE A 181 8.12 -8.61 5.82
CA ILE A 181 8.72 -9.55 6.76
C ILE A 181 7.68 -10.02 7.77
N LEU A 182 7.64 -11.35 7.97
CA LEU A 182 6.95 -12.03 9.06
C LEU A 182 8.00 -12.81 9.87
N GLU A 183 7.88 -12.82 11.20
CA GLU A 183 8.62 -13.72 12.07
C GLU A 183 7.72 -14.83 12.60
N HIS A 184 8.21 -16.06 12.58
CA HIS A 184 7.58 -17.20 13.22
C HIS A 184 8.63 -18.13 13.82
N ASP A 185 8.56 -18.39 15.13
CA ASP A 185 9.48 -19.24 15.89
C ASP A 185 10.97 -18.92 15.67
N GLY A 186 11.32 -17.63 15.59
CA GLY A 186 12.69 -17.15 15.43
C GLY A 186 13.25 -17.34 14.01
N ILE A 187 12.40 -17.65 13.05
CA ILE A 187 12.72 -17.65 11.62
C ILE A 187 11.98 -16.47 10.97
N TYR A 188 12.69 -15.74 10.15
CA TYR A 188 12.13 -14.64 9.37
C TYR A 188 11.73 -15.14 7.98
N TYR A 189 10.57 -14.72 7.54
CA TYR A 189 10.01 -15.00 6.23
C TYR A 189 9.87 -13.68 5.49
N MET A 190 10.52 -13.54 4.35
CA MET A 190 10.32 -12.42 3.42
C MET A 190 9.40 -12.90 2.32
N VAL A 191 8.27 -12.23 2.16
CA VAL A 191 7.36 -12.42 1.02
C VAL A 191 7.59 -11.33 -0.01
N LEU A 192 7.63 -11.71 -1.30
CA LEU A 192 7.87 -10.83 -2.44
C LEU A 192 6.82 -11.07 -3.51
N GLY A 193 6.21 -10.03 -4.01
CA GLY A 193 5.36 -10.12 -5.19
C GLY A 193 6.17 -10.43 -6.44
N ALA A 194 5.66 -11.31 -7.30
CA ALA A 194 6.39 -11.76 -8.46
C ALA A 194 5.52 -12.03 -9.69
N ARG A 195 6.16 -11.96 -10.87
CA ARG A 195 5.61 -12.32 -12.17
C ARG A 195 6.49 -13.39 -12.81
N THR A 196 5.89 -14.52 -13.16
CA THR A 196 6.58 -15.57 -13.91
C THR A 196 6.80 -15.18 -15.37
N LYS A 197 7.74 -15.84 -16.05
CA LYS A 197 8.02 -15.61 -17.48
C LYS A 197 6.84 -15.96 -18.41
N ASP A 198 5.91 -16.79 -17.93
CA ASP A 198 4.66 -17.15 -18.63
C ASP A 198 3.44 -16.36 -18.15
N ASP A 199 3.67 -15.16 -17.54
CA ASP A 199 2.64 -14.21 -17.15
C ASP A 199 1.66 -14.72 -16.09
N ARG A 200 2.18 -15.29 -15.02
CA ARG A 200 1.41 -15.65 -13.83
C ARG A 200 1.91 -14.86 -12.62
N GLY A 201 0.99 -14.34 -11.83
CA GLY A 201 1.29 -13.73 -10.54
C GLY A 201 1.50 -14.79 -9.48
N CYS A 202 2.48 -14.58 -8.60
CA CYS A 202 2.74 -15.39 -7.42
C CYS A 202 3.42 -14.57 -6.33
N VAL A 203 3.61 -15.17 -5.15
CA VAL A 203 4.40 -14.60 -4.06
C VAL A 203 5.57 -15.55 -3.78
N LEU A 204 6.81 -15.05 -3.86
CA LEU A 204 8.00 -15.79 -3.47
C LEU A 204 8.20 -15.69 -1.97
N VAL A 205 8.67 -16.76 -1.35
CA VAL A 205 8.97 -16.80 0.09
C VAL A 205 10.43 -17.16 0.28
N TYR A 206 11.14 -16.28 0.97
CA TYR A 206 12.53 -16.49 1.41
C TYR A 206 12.57 -16.61 2.92
N THR A 207 13.54 -17.34 3.44
CA THR A 207 13.75 -17.50 4.89
C THR A 207 15.11 -17.02 5.32
N SER A 208 15.20 -16.49 6.55
CA SER A 208 16.45 -16.08 7.20
C SER A 208 16.37 -16.34 8.70
N ARG A 209 17.56 -16.48 9.35
CA ARG A 209 17.68 -16.53 10.80
C ARG A 209 18.26 -15.26 11.42
N ASN A 210 18.76 -14.35 10.59
CA ASN A 210 19.48 -13.15 11.02
C ASN A 210 19.06 -11.85 10.31
N LEU A 211 18.07 -11.90 9.39
CA LEU A 211 17.64 -10.81 8.52
C LEU A 211 18.66 -10.37 7.46
N GLU A 212 19.82 -11.02 7.38
CA GLU A 212 20.90 -10.69 6.43
C GLU A 212 21.04 -11.74 5.34
N ASP A 213 21.10 -13.03 5.72
CA ASP A 213 21.29 -14.15 4.80
C ASP A 213 19.93 -14.77 4.48
N TRP A 214 19.50 -14.66 3.22
CA TRP A 214 18.21 -15.13 2.75
C TRP A 214 18.34 -16.31 1.81
N SER A 215 17.45 -17.26 1.93
CA SER A 215 17.36 -18.43 1.05
C SER A 215 15.95 -18.61 0.55
N TYR A 216 15.81 -18.88 -0.76
CA TYR A 216 14.52 -19.23 -1.34
C TYR A 216 13.95 -20.49 -0.67
N ALA A 217 12.75 -20.42 -0.19
CA ALA A 217 12.05 -21.53 0.46
C ALA A 217 10.96 -22.12 -0.42
N THR A 218 10.03 -21.29 -0.89
CA THR A 218 8.86 -21.74 -1.65
C THR A 218 8.16 -20.54 -2.34
N ARG A 219 7.03 -20.82 -2.99
CA ARG A 219 6.13 -19.79 -3.50
C ARG A 219 4.68 -20.07 -3.09
N ILE A 220 3.89 -19.00 -3.06
CA ILE A 220 2.43 -19.06 -2.89
C ILE A 220 1.81 -18.68 -4.22
N GLU A 221 0.99 -19.56 -4.77
CA GLU A 221 0.33 -19.36 -6.06
C GLU A 221 -1.01 -20.11 -6.12
N LEU A 222 -1.88 -19.69 -7.03
CA LEU A 222 -3.07 -20.46 -7.38
C LEU A 222 -2.76 -21.48 -8.48
N GLY A 223 -3.45 -22.61 -8.47
CA GLY A 223 -3.32 -23.62 -9.51
C GLY A 223 -3.72 -23.13 -10.91
N GLU A 224 -4.56 -22.10 -10.98
CA GLU A 224 -4.97 -21.41 -12.20
C GLU A 224 -4.44 -19.97 -12.23
N LYS A 225 -4.39 -19.38 -13.43
CA LYS A 225 -3.92 -17.99 -13.58
C LYS A 225 -4.93 -17.03 -12.95
N PHE A 226 -4.45 -16.23 -12.01
CA PHE A 226 -5.20 -15.13 -11.40
C PHE A 226 -4.37 -13.85 -11.47
N GLY A 227 -4.48 -13.14 -12.58
CA GLY A 227 -3.62 -12.00 -12.92
C GLY A 227 -2.23 -12.41 -13.41
N PHE A 228 -1.46 -11.43 -13.88
CA PHE A 228 -0.11 -11.65 -14.41
C PHE A 228 1.01 -11.28 -13.45
N MET A 229 0.72 -10.50 -12.41
CA MET A 229 1.65 -10.06 -11.36
C MET A 229 0.86 -9.96 -10.05
N TRP A 230 1.47 -10.37 -8.95
CA TRP A 230 0.95 -10.08 -7.61
C TRP A 230 1.87 -9.08 -6.93
N GLU A 231 1.36 -7.88 -6.62
CA GLU A 231 2.11 -6.83 -5.94
C GLU A 231 1.76 -6.77 -4.46
N CYS A 232 2.59 -6.07 -3.70
CA CYS A 232 2.36 -5.69 -2.30
C CYS A 232 1.87 -6.86 -1.43
N PRO A 233 2.55 -8.02 -1.40
CA PRO A 233 2.15 -9.12 -0.56
C PRO A 233 2.34 -8.76 0.92
N ASP A 234 1.32 -9.03 1.73
CA ASP A 234 1.35 -8.87 3.18
C ASP A 234 0.84 -10.15 3.82
N LEU A 235 1.76 -10.93 4.40
CA LEU A 235 1.49 -12.18 5.09
C LEU A 235 1.55 -11.96 6.59
N PHE A 236 0.45 -12.21 7.30
CA PHE A 236 0.35 -11.96 8.74
C PHE A 236 -0.66 -12.86 9.43
N GLU A 237 -0.46 -13.05 10.73
CA GLU A 237 -1.45 -13.70 11.58
C GLU A 237 -2.50 -12.69 12.09
N LEU A 238 -3.76 -13.10 12.09
CA LEU A 238 -4.89 -12.30 12.57
C LEU A 238 -5.94 -13.21 13.22
N ASP A 239 -6.19 -13.01 14.50
CA ASP A 239 -7.17 -13.80 15.29
C ASP A 239 -6.98 -15.33 15.18
N GLY A 240 -5.73 -15.79 15.02
CA GLY A 240 -5.35 -17.19 14.90
C GLY A 240 -5.46 -17.77 13.51
N GLU A 241 -5.71 -16.94 12.49
CA GLU A 241 -5.69 -17.32 11.09
C GLU A 241 -4.50 -16.66 10.39
N LEU A 242 -3.82 -17.38 9.50
CA LEU A 242 -2.75 -16.82 8.65
C LEU A 242 -3.38 -16.28 7.37
N ILE A 243 -3.14 -15.01 7.09
CA ILE A 243 -3.75 -14.26 5.99
C ILE A 243 -2.66 -13.74 5.05
N LEU A 244 -2.87 -13.89 3.75
CA LEU A 244 -2.13 -13.20 2.70
C LEU A 244 -3.03 -12.16 2.05
N VAL A 245 -2.65 -10.90 2.12
CA VAL A 245 -3.19 -9.83 1.26
C VAL A 245 -2.23 -9.63 0.09
N CYS A 246 -2.72 -9.43 -1.12
CA CYS A 246 -1.89 -9.02 -2.25
C CYS A 246 -2.70 -8.29 -3.32
N CYS A 247 -2.00 -7.71 -4.29
CA CYS A 247 -2.58 -6.89 -5.33
C CYS A 247 -2.35 -7.52 -6.73
N PRO A 248 -3.23 -8.42 -7.19
CA PRO A 248 -3.13 -9.03 -8.51
C PRO A 248 -3.44 -8.05 -9.63
N GLN A 249 -2.54 -7.97 -10.62
CA GLN A 249 -2.72 -7.17 -11.81
C GLN A 249 -3.36 -7.96 -12.95
N GLY A 250 -4.27 -7.31 -13.70
CA GLY A 250 -4.88 -7.86 -14.90
C GLY A 250 -5.90 -8.98 -14.66
N VAL A 251 -6.58 -8.97 -13.52
CA VAL A 251 -7.70 -9.87 -13.24
C VAL A 251 -8.94 -9.34 -13.94
N PRO A 252 -9.62 -10.14 -14.79
CA PRO A 252 -10.84 -9.71 -15.46
C PRO A 252 -11.98 -9.44 -14.49
N ALA A 253 -12.81 -8.44 -14.81
CA ALA A 253 -14.03 -8.17 -14.05
C ALA A 253 -15.00 -9.36 -14.06
N ASP A 254 -15.60 -9.64 -12.91
CA ASP A 254 -16.63 -10.66 -12.71
C ASP A 254 -17.88 -10.04 -12.06
N GLY A 255 -18.84 -9.65 -12.87
CA GLY A 255 -20.05 -8.97 -12.42
C GLY A 255 -19.72 -7.64 -11.74
N TRP A 256 -19.97 -7.55 -10.44
CA TRP A 256 -19.62 -6.38 -9.63
C TRP A 256 -18.20 -6.45 -9.04
N ARG A 257 -17.56 -7.63 -9.06
CA ARG A 257 -16.21 -7.85 -8.54
C ARG A 257 -15.15 -7.45 -9.54
N TYR A 258 -13.97 -7.10 -9.04
CA TYR A 258 -12.75 -6.87 -9.82
C TYR A 258 -12.91 -5.83 -10.94
N ARG A 259 -13.62 -4.74 -10.66
CA ARG A 259 -13.91 -3.70 -11.66
C ARG A 259 -12.81 -2.66 -11.82
N ASN A 260 -11.87 -2.60 -10.89
CA ASN A 260 -10.69 -1.76 -11.03
C ASN A 260 -9.73 -2.36 -12.09
N PRO A 261 -8.83 -1.57 -12.68
CA PRO A 261 -7.78 -2.09 -13.57
C PRO A 261 -6.96 -3.19 -12.90
N HIS A 262 -6.64 -3.02 -11.61
CA HIS A 262 -5.94 -3.98 -10.78
C HIS A 262 -6.66 -4.15 -9.45
N GLN A 263 -6.44 -5.29 -8.79
CA GLN A 263 -7.25 -5.70 -7.66
C GLN A 263 -6.44 -5.73 -6.38
N CYS A 264 -7.14 -5.68 -5.25
CA CYS A 264 -6.61 -6.04 -3.94
C CYS A 264 -7.48 -7.15 -3.34
N VAL A 265 -6.87 -8.29 -3.05
CA VAL A 265 -7.55 -9.49 -2.55
C VAL A 265 -6.86 -10.05 -1.32
N TRP A 266 -7.55 -10.94 -0.60
CA TRP A 266 -6.94 -11.68 0.49
C TRP A 266 -7.22 -13.18 0.38
N PHE A 267 -6.33 -13.96 0.98
CA PHE A 267 -6.39 -15.42 1.01
C PHE A 267 -6.16 -15.93 2.43
N PRO A 268 -6.95 -16.88 2.93
CA PRO A 268 -6.55 -17.66 4.08
C PRO A 268 -5.45 -18.65 3.67
N ILE A 269 -4.45 -18.81 4.51
CA ILE A 269 -3.25 -19.62 4.25
C ILE A 269 -3.13 -20.74 5.28
N GLU A 270 -2.88 -21.96 4.84
CA GLU A 270 -2.34 -23.02 5.66
C GLU A 270 -0.83 -23.08 5.48
N ALA A 271 -0.08 -23.03 6.58
CA ALA A 271 1.37 -23.10 6.58
C ALA A 271 1.89 -24.40 7.22
N ASP A 272 2.89 -24.99 6.60
CA ASP A 272 3.80 -25.92 7.25
C ASP A 272 5.12 -25.16 7.53
N TRP A 273 5.38 -24.87 8.79
CA TRP A 273 6.55 -24.11 9.21
C TRP A 273 7.81 -24.96 9.37
N GLU A 274 7.69 -26.28 9.56
CA GLU A 274 8.84 -27.19 9.69
C GLU A 274 9.48 -27.45 8.32
N ALA A 275 8.66 -27.61 7.27
CA ALA A 275 9.08 -27.71 5.88
C ALA A 275 8.41 -26.58 5.10
N PRO A 276 8.97 -25.34 5.12
CA PRO A 276 8.26 -24.14 4.71
C PRO A 276 7.47 -24.28 3.43
N SER A 277 6.15 -24.40 3.58
CA SER A 277 5.19 -24.42 2.49
C SER A 277 3.91 -23.69 2.90
N PHE A 278 3.34 -22.95 1.96
CA PHE A 278 2.18 -22.10 2.20
C PHE A 278 1.13 -22.40 1.14
N LYS A 279 -0.05 -22.77 1.58
CA LYS A 279 -1.13 -23.18 0.69
C LYS A 279 -2.31 -22.24 0.86
N ILE A 280 -2.77 -21.68 -0.25
CA ILE A 280 -4.04 -20.96 -0.28
C ILE A 280 -5.16 -21.98 -0.04
N VAL A 281 -5.99 -21.69 0.98
CA VAL A 281 -7.18 -22.48 1.29
C VAL A 281 -8.44 -21.66 1.00
N GLY A 282 -9.53 -22.35 0.77
CA GLY A 282 -10.80 -21.72 0.39
C GLY A 282 -11.30 -22.20 -0.97
N LYS A 283 -12.53 -21.83 -1.28
CA LYS A 283 -13.19 -22.21 -2.54
C LYS A 283 -13.72 -20.97 -3.25
N GLY A 284 -13.59 -20.95 -4.57
CA GLY A 284 -14.12 -19.88 -5.40
C GLY A 284 -13.14 -18.73 -5.60
N MET A 285 -13.66 -17.63 -6.10
CA MET A 285 -12.88 -16.42 -6.38
C MET A 285 -12.43 -15.74 -5.10
N PRO A 286 -11.17 -15.25 -5.02
CA PRO A 286 -10.66 -14.57 -3.84
C PRO A 286 -11.53 -13.37 -3.44
N PRO A 287 -11.81 -13.19 -2.14
CA PRO A 287 -12.54 -12.01 -1.70
C PRO A 287 -11.67 -10.74 -1.87
N MET A 288 -12.32 -9.65 -2.26
CA MET A 288 -11.69 -8.34 -2.34
C MET A 288 -11.44 -7.78 -0.94
N VAL A 289 -10.33 -7.09 -0.75
CA VAL A 289 -10.05 -6.35 0.50
C VAL A 289 -10.94 -5.11 0.57
N ASP A 290 -11.12 -4.44 -0.56
CA ASP A 290 -11.99 -3.27 -0.70
C ASP A 290 -12.77 -3.36 -2.01
N ALA A 291 -14.02 -2.96 -2.00
CA ALA A 291 -14.91 -2.97 -3.17
C ALA A 291 -15.05 -1.59 -3.84
N GLY A 292 -14.34 -0.58 -3.34
CA GLY A 292 -14.31 0.77 -3.92
C GLY A 292 -13.49 0.82 -5.20
N PHE A 293 -13.61 1.95 -5.89
CA PHE A 293 -12.93 2.17 -7.18
C PHE A 293 -11.50 2.73 -7.03
N ASP A 294 -11.11 3.19 -5.85
CA ASP A 294 -9.79 3.76 -5.55
C ASP A 294 -9.22 3.11 -4.29
N PHE A 295 -8.70 1.90 -4.43
CA PHE A 295 -8.01 1.20 -3.34
C PHE A 295 -6.96 0.24 -3.89
N TYR A 296 -5.70 0.43 -3.47
CA TYR A 296 -4.59 -0.42 -3.89
C TYR A 296 -3.46 -0.45 -2.86
N ALA A 297 -2.50 -1.37 -3.03
CA ALA A 297 -1.25 -1.49 -2.30
C ALA A 297 -1.34 -1.34 -0.77
N PRO A 298 -2.34 -1.94 -0.08
CA PRO A 298 -2.40 -1.83 1.36
C PRO A 298 -1.23 -2.54 2.02
N GLN A 299 -0.78 -1.97 3.13
CA GLN A 299 0.13 -2.62 4.06
C GLN A 299 -0.48 -2.64 5.46
N SER A 300 -0.21 -3.70 6.21
CA SER A 300 -0.58 -3.80 7.61
C SER A 300 0.64 -3.85 8.52
N PHE A 301 0.45 -3.51 9.78
CA PHE A 301 1.42 -3.65 10.84
C PHE A 301 0.70 -3.91 12.16
N GLU A 302 1.40 -4.51 13.09
CA GLU A 302 0.91 -4.69 14.45
C GLU A 302 1.41 -3.55 15.32
N ASP A 303 0.51 -2.94 16.10
CA ASP A 303 0.88 -1.92 17.06
C ASP A 303 1.23 -2.51 18.44
N ALA A 304 1.71 -1.68 19.34
CA ALA A 304 2.09 -2.08 20.70
C ALA A 304 0.92 -2.60 21.54
N ALA A 305 -0.32 -2.38 21.13
CA ALA A 305 -1.52 -2.92 21.76
C ALA A 305 -1.96 -4.27 21.15
N GLY A 306 -1.23 -4.79 20.17
CA GLY A 306 -1.54 -6.03 19.46
C GLY A 306 -2.65 -5.89 18.42
N ARG A 307 -2.97 -4.66 18.01
CA ARG A 307 -3.95 -4.43 16.94
C ARG A 307 -3.25 -4.55 15.58
N ARG A 308 -3.88 -5.20 14.64
CA ARG A 308 -3.46 -5.18 13.25
C ARG A 308 -4.10 -3.99 12.55
N LEU A 309 -3.28 -3.02 12.17
CA LEU A 309 -3.69 -1.81 11.48
C LEU A 309 -3.29 -1.88 10.01
N MET A 310 -4.11 -1.37 9.11
CA MET A 310 -3.87 -1.35 7.67
C MET A 310 -4.09 0.05 7.10
N ILE A 311 -3.21 0.46 6.22
CA ILE A 311 -3.34 1.67 5.41
C ILE A 311 -3.19 1.25 3.95
N GLY A 312 -4.01 1.81 3.06
CA GLY A 312 -3.93 1.60 1.62
C GLY A 312 -3.73 2.92 0.87
N TRP A 313 -3.44 2.82 -0.40
CA TRP A 313 -3.46 3.94 -1.32
C TRP A 313 -4.88 4.14 -1.86
N SER A 314 -5.41 5.35 -1.72
CA SER A 314 -6.64 5.82 -2.39
C SER A 314 -6.31 6.17 -3.84
N GLY A 315 -6.19 5.14 -4.65
CA GLY A 315 -5.80 5.17 -6.04
C GLY A 315 -5.73 3.76 -6.62
N CYS A 316 -5.40 3.65 -7.89
CA CYS A 316 -5.16 2.38 -8.56
C CYS A 316 -4.22 2.61 -9.74
N PRO A 317 -3.19 1.74 -9.95
CA PRO A 317 -2.35 1.85 -11.15
C PRO A 317 -3.18 1.68 -12.42
N ASP A 318 -2.74 2.30 -13.51
CA ASP A 318 -3.38 2.22 -14.83
C ASP A 318 -4.86 2.68 -14.85
N ALA A 319 -5.29 3.44 -13.84
CA ALA A 319 -6.63 4.07 -13.85
C ALA A 319 -6.74 5.04 -15.02
N THR A 320 -7.83 4.92 -15.78
CA THR A 320 -8.07 5.76 -16.96
C THR A 320 -8.68 7.13 -16.62
N THR A 321 -9.09 7.33 -15.39
CA THR A 321 -9.65 8.59 -14.89
C THR A 321 -8.53 9.41 -14.24
N GLU A 322 -8.26 10.58 -14.80
CA GLU A 322 -7.34 11.53 -14.19
C GLU A 322 -8.05 12.32 -13.09
N SER A 323 -7.38 12.49 -11.95
CA SER A 323 -7.84 13.42 -10.93
C SER A 323 -7.73 14.87 -11.47
N PRO A 324 -8.78 15.70 -11.32
CA PRO A 324 -8.70 17.11 -11.69
C PRO A 324 -7.62 17.89 -10.91
N THR A 325 -7.13 17.34 -9.80
CA THR A 325 -6.04 17.93 -8.99
C THR A 325 -4.67 17.75 -9.63
N ALA A 326 -4.49 16.74 -10.51
CA ALA A 326 -3.21 16.52 -11.21
C ALA A 326 -2.80 17.76 -12.03
N ALA A 327 -3.74 18.39 -12.75
CA ALA A 327 -3.48 19.62 -13.49
C ALA A 327 -3.14 20.82 -12.58
N ARG A 328 -3.41 20.71 -11.27
CA ARG A 328 -3.07 21.70 -10.26
C ARG A 328 -1.78 21.39 -9.50
N GLY A 329 -1.15 20.25 -9.81
CA GLY A 329 0.18 19.85 -9.36
C GLY A 329 0.20 18.89 -8.18
N TRP A 330 -0.91 18.20 -7.88
CA TRP A 330 -0.96 17.17 -6.83
C TRP A 330 -2.09 16.16 -7.08
N GLN A 331 -1.93 14.94 -6.60
CA GLN A 331 -3.04 13.97 -6.53
C GLN A 331 -2.73 12.78 -5.63
N CYS A 332 -3.78 12.02 -5.35
CA CYS A 332 -3.85 10.84 -4.51
C CYS A 332 -3.80 11.12 -3.00
N ALA A 333 -4.14 10.11 -2.24
CA ALA A 333 -4.15 10.14 -0.79
C ALA A 333 -3.91 8.73 -0.23
N LEU A 334 -3.50 8.62 1.03
CA LEU A 334 -3.62 7.39 1.78
C LEU A 334 -5.05 7.26 2.35
N THR A 335 -5.53 6.03 2.49
CA THR A 335 -6.78 5.78 3.21
C THR A 335 -6.63 6.11 4.69
N MET A 336 -7.74 6.31 5.37
CA MET A 336 -7.73 6.29 6.84
C MET A 336 -7.19 4.93 7.31
N PRO A 337 -6.41 4.89 8.43
CA PRO A 337 -6.02 3.64 9.06
C PRO A 337 -7.23 2.81 9.47
N ARG A 338 -7.15 1.52 9.21
CA ARG A 338 -8.22 0.54 9.47
C ARG A 338 -7.71 -0.52 10.43
N GLU A 339 -8.49 -0.82 11.45
CA GLU A 339 -8.28 -1.94 12.35
C GLU A 339 -8.88 -3.21 11.74
N LEU A 340 -8.08 -4.27 11.67
CA LEU A 340 -8.47 -5.54 11.06
C LEU A 340 -8.93 -6.53 12.11
N SER A 341 -9.88 -7.40 11.75
CA SER A 341 -10.28 -8.57 12.55
C SER A 341 -10.86 -9.67 11.67
N MET A 342 -10.79 -10.91 12.13
CA MET A 342 -11.46 -12.05 11.50
C MET A 342 -12.79 -12.33 12.21
N ARG A 343 -13.89 -12.36 11.44
CA ARG A 343 -15.22 -12.68 11.98
C ARG A 343 -15.95 -13.63 11.07
N GLY A 344 -16.18 -14.85 11.56
CA GLY A 344 -16.87 -15.87 10.77
C GLY A 344 -16.20 -16.20 9.45
N GLY A 345 -14.87 -16.26 9.42
CA GLY A 345 -14.06 -16.54 8.23
C GLY A 345 -14.07 -15.39 7.20
N LYS A 346 -14.29 -14.15 7.64
CA LYS A 346 -14.25 -12.95 6.81
C LYS A 346 -13.30 -11.94 7.39
N LEU A 347 -12.46 -11.36 6.56
CA LEU A 347 -11.63 -10.20 6.92
C LEU A 347 -12.54 -8.97 7.08
N CYS A 348 -12.64 -8.48 8.29
CA CYS A 348 -13.41 -7.30 8.65
C CYS A 348 -12.48 -6.12 8.91
N GLN A 349 -12.94 -4.92 8.55
CA GLN A 349 -12.18 -3.69 8.67
C GLN A 349 -13.05 -2.64 9.35
N TRP A 350 -12.44 -1.86 10.24
CA TRP A 350 -13.08 -0.72 10.88
C TRP A 350 -12.10 0.44 10.96
N PRO A 351 -12.53 1.71 10.78
CA PRO A 351 -11.63 2.83 11.00
C PRO A 351 -10.97 2.75 12.38
N ALA A 352 -9.68 3.04 12.47
CA ALA A 352 -8.97 3.05 13.75
C ALA A 352 -9.72 3.94 14.75
N HIS A 353 -9.87 3.46 15.99
CA HIS A 353 -10.75 4.11 16.97
C HIS A 353 -10.32 5.54 17.33
N GLU A 354 -9.05 5.90 17.14
CA GLU A 354 -8.54 7.25 17.35
C GLU A 354 -9.26 8.27 16.48
N ILE A 355 -9.71 7.85 15.27
CA ILE A 355 -10.43 8.71 14.31
C ILE A 355 -11.78 9.18 14.87
N GLU A 356 -12.37 8.45 15.83
CA GLU A 356 -13.62 8.86 16.49
C GLU A 356 -13.52 10.21 17.20
N ARG A 357 -12.30 10.66 17.55
CA ARG A 357 -12.06 11.98 18.13
C ARG A 357 -12.41 13.13 17.19
N MET A 358 -12.50 12.86 15.88
CA MET A 358 -12.92 13.86 14.89
C MET A 358 -14.43 14.08 14.84
N ARG A 359 -15.22 13.20 15.49
CA ARG A 359 -16.67 13.35 15.55
C ARG A 359 -17.06 14.59 16.33
N GLY A 360 -17.87 15.44 15.70
CA GLY A 360 -18.49 16.61 16.31
C GLY A 360 -19.87 16.29 16.89
N ASP A 361 -20.76 17.28 16.82
CA ASP A 361 -22.13 17.16 17.32
C ASP A 361 -22.91 16.08 16.53
N CYS A 362 -23.69 15.29 17.27
CA CYS A 362 -24.54 14.24 16.68
C CYS A 362 -25.92 14.81 16.36
N VAL A 363 -26.31 14.74 15.11
CA VAL A 363 -27.68 14.99 14.66
C VAL A 363 -28.38 13.66 14.40
N ARG A 364 -29.59 13.50 14.90
CA ARG A 364 -30.41 12.31 14.66
C ARG A 364 -31.56 12.64 13.71
N ALA A 365 -31.74 11.79 12.71
CA ALA A 365 -32.86 11.88 11.77
C ALA A 365 -33.50 10.50 11.61
N VAL A 366 -34.77 10.48 11.25
CA VAL A 366 -35.51 9.26 10.90
C VAL A 366 -35.74 9.19 9.39
N GLY A 367 -36.08 7.99 8.88
CA GLY A 367 -36.27 7.80 7.44
C GLY A 367 -37.27 8.79 6.84
N GLY A 368 -36.88 9.41 5.73
CA GLY A 368 -37.64 10.45 5.03
C GLY A 368 -37.30 11.87 5.45
N GLU A 369 -36.46 12.08 6.45
CA GLU A 369 -35.97 13.40 6.85
C GLU A 369 -34.69 13.79 6.13
N THR A 370 -34.49 15.09 5.98
CA THR A 370 -33.27 15.70 5.45
C THR A 370 -32.52 16.33 6.62
N VAL A 371 -31.22 16.03 6.73
CA VAL A 371 -30.32 16.76 7.63
C VAL A 371 -29.78 17.95 6.85
N GLU A 372 -30.16 19.15 7.28
CA GLU A 372 -29.67 20.38 6.65
C GLU A 372 -28.26 20.72 7.15
N GLU A 373 -27.42 21.16 6.24
CA GLU A 373 -26.04 21.64 6.48
C GLU A 373 -25.12 20.69 7.26
N PRO A 374 -24.99 19.41 6.89
CA PRO A 374 -24.06 18.51 7.58
C PRO A 374 -22.59 18.93 7.37
N GLY A 375 -22.34 19.96 6.56
CA GLY A 375 -21.00 20.35 6.15
C GLY A 375 -20.40 19.40 5.10
N ARG A 376 -19.09 19.51 4.89
CA ARG A 376 -18.35 18.64 3.96
C ARG A 376 -17.84 17.35 4.61
N LEU A 377 -17.77 17.34 5.94
CA LEU A 377 -17.24 16.25 6.76
C LEU A 377 -18.36 15.72 7.64
N PHE A 378 -18.66 14.47 7.52
CA PHE A 378 -19.66 13.80 8.36
C PHE A 378 -19.36 12.30 8.46
N ASP A 379 -19.80 11.72 9.56
CA ASP A 379 -19.85 10.28 9.80
C ASP A 379 -21.33 9.90 9.94
N VAL A 380 -21.77 8.89 9.20
CA VAL A 380 -23.17 8.49 9.17
C VAL A 380 -23.31 7.06 9.65
N VAL A 381 -24.10 6.88 10.71
CA VAL A 381 -24.50 5.56 11.19
C VAL A 381 -25.99 5.37 10.93
N VAL A 382 -26.32 4.40 10.09
CA VAL A 382 -27.72 4.05 9.78
C VAL A 382 -28.07 2.76 10.50
N SER A 383 -29.08 2.82 11.37
CA SER A 383 -29.67 1.66 12.04
C SER A 383 -31.05 1.36 11.46
N CYS A 384 -31.27 0.13 10.99
CA CYS A 384 -32.55 -0.29 10.44
C CYS A 384 -32.79 -1.77 10.74
N GLU A 385 -33.98 -2.08 11.23
CA GLU A 385 -34.40 -3.47 11.44
C GLU A 385 -35.39 -3.87 10.33
N GLY A 386 -35.10 -5.00 9.66
CA GLY A 386 -36.03 -5.58 8.68
C GLY A 386 -36.19 -4.80 7.38
N ALA A 387 -35.45 -3.74 7.14
CA ALA A 387 -35.50 -3.00 5.90
C ALA A 387 -34.93 -3.84 4.75
N LYS A 388 -35.68 -3.93 3.66
CA LYS A 388 -35.24 -4.60 2.42
C LYS A 388 -34.50 -3.65 1.49
N MET A 389 -34.74 -2.36 1.65
CA MET A 389 -34.10 -1.31 0.87
C MET A 389 -33.84 -0.11 1.77
N ILE A 390 -32.67 0.47 1.62
CA ILE A 390 -32.27 1.74 2.22
C ILE A 390 -31.67 2.57 1.10
N GLU A 391 -32.02 3.83 1.06
CA GLU A 391 -31.38 4.81 0.18
C GLU A 391 -31.03 6.04 1.01
N LEU A 392 -29.77 6.44 0.94
CA LEU A 392 -29.23 7.63 1.58
C LEU A 392 -28.60 8.51 0.51
N GLU A 393 -29.16 9.67 0.25
CA GLU A 393 -28.52 10.69 -0.56
C GLU A 393 -27.54 11.48 0.32
N ILE A 394 -26.23 11.24 0.14
CA ILE A 394 -25.18 11.90 0.92
C ILE A 394 -24.80 13.26 0.34
N ARG A 395 -25.02 13.45 -0.95
CA ARG A 395 -24.91 14.71 -1.69
C ARG A 395 -25.84 14.65 -2.86
N LYS A 396 -26.17 15.82 -3.45
CA LYS A 396 -26.98 15.86 -4.66
C LYS A 396 -26.43 14.93 -5.74
N GLY A 397 -27.19 13.87 -6.02
CA GLY A 397 -26.86 12.88 -7.03
C GLY A 397 -25.82 11.82 -6.61
N VAL A 398 -25.46 11.74 -5.32
CA VAL A 398 -24.58 10.71 -4.78
C VAL A 398 -25.35 9.90 -3.73
N PHE A 399 -25.53 8.61 -3.99
CA PHE A 399 -26.38 7.74 -3.19
C PHE A 399 -25.64 6.54 -2.64
N VAL A 400 -25.87 6.24 -1.37
CA VAL A 400 -25.59 4.93 -0.79
C VAL A 400 -26.89 4.15 -0.75
N ARG A 401 -26.94 3.01 -1.43
CA ARG A 401 -28.13 2.15 -1.50
C ARG A 401 -27.84 0.76 -0.99
N TYR A 402 -28.74 0.23 -0.20
CA TYR A 402 -28.77 -1.18 0.15
C TYR A 402 -30.05 -1.80 -0.39
N THR A 403 -29.94 -2.84 -1.20
CA THR A 403 -31.07 -3.58 -1.77
C THR A 403 -30.68 -5.04 -1.93
N ASP A 404 -31.51 -5.95 -1.42
CA ASP A 404 -31.35 -7.41 -1.60
C ASP A 404 -29.95 -7.94 -1.21
N GLY A 405 -29.36 -7.41 -0.14
CA GLY A 405 -28.04 -7.81 0.33
C GLY A 405 -26.85 -7.14 -0.37
N MET A 406 -27.13 -6.25 -1.33
CA MET A 406 -26.12 -5.48 -2.05
C MET A 406 -26.06 -4.04 -1.53
N LEU A 407 -24.86 -3.58 -1.16
CA LEU A 407 -24.58 -2.17 -0.87
C LEU A 407 -23.89 -1.55 -2.08
N THR A 408 -24.40 -0.42 -2.55
CA THR A 408 -23.81 0.33 -3.67
C THR A 408 -23.60 1.79 -3.29
N LEU A 409 -22.58 2.39 -3.87
CA LEU A 409 -22.37 3.83 -3.93
C LEU A 409 -22.49 4.24 -5.41
N ASP A 410 -23.47 5.11 -5.73
CA ASP A 410 -23.76 5.60 -7.08
C ASP A 410 -23.57 7.12 -7.18
#